data_c087d335668f29e1b6dd1cb19ec9dc5a
#
_entry.id   c087d335668f29e1b6dd1cb19ec9dc5a
#
_cell.length_a   1.000
_cell.length_b   1.000
_cell.length_c   1.000
_cell.angle_alpha   90.00
_cell.angle_beta   90.00
_cell.angle_gamma   90.00
#
_symmetry.space_group_name_H-M   'P 1'
#
loop_
_entity.id
_entity.type
_entity.pdbx_description
1 polymer ?
#
loop_
_entity_poly.entity_id
_entity_poly.type
_entity_poly.pdbx_seq_one_letter_code
_entity_poly.pdbx_strand_id
1 'polypeptide(L)'
;MTERSHASAPVQAIPGIPVGTSARLLETLGTCPAVTAIWLFGSRAMGRHHTGSDLDLCLEGPALEHTDRLRLMAAIEELLLPWQVDLALKRELPPDLQAHIDRVGQCLWRRGD
;
A
#
# COMPACT_ATOMS: atom_id res chain seq x y z
N MET A 1 -17.33 -10.79 -19.45
CA MET A 1 -16.67 -10.77 -19.32
C MET A 1 -15.95 -10.49 -19.12
N THR A 2 -15.84 -10.08 -18.92
CA THR A 2 -15.14 -9.86 -18.72
C THR A 2 -14.28 -9.73 -18.37
N GLU A 3 -14.08 -9.42 -18.22
CA GLU A 3 -13.29 -9.32 -17.84
C GLU A 3 -12.48 -9.08 -17.34
N ARG A 4 -12.38 -8.94 -17.12
CA ARG A 4 -11.61 -8.68 -16.56
C ARG A 4 -10.67 -8.73 -16.29
N SER A 5 -10.48 -8.59 -16.28
CA SER A 5 -9.66 -8.75 -15.99
C SER A 5 -8.72 -8.71 -15.69
N HIS A 6 -8.26 -8.45 -15.50
CA HIS A 6 -7.37 -8.42 -15.22
C HIS A 6 -6.65 -8.47 -14.60
N ALA A 7 -6.62 -8.72 -14.72
CA ALA A 7 -5.59 -7.94 -14.25
C ALA A 7 -4.93 -8.16 -12.91
N SER A 8 -5.20 -7.27 -12.01
CA SER A 8 -4.57 -7.28 -10.69
C SER A 8 -5.33 -8.20 -9.76
N ALA A 9 -4.69 -8.59 -8.67
CA ALA A 9 -5.35 -9.27 -7.57
C ALA A 9 -6.46 -8.38 -7.01
N PRO A 10 -7.50 -8.96 -6.41
CA PRO A 10 -8.54 -8.15 -5.78
C PRO A 10 -7.97 -7.20 -4.74
N VAL A 11 -8.54 -6.02 -4.68
CA VAL A 11 -8.15 -5.02 -3.68
C VAL A 11 -8.71 -5.43 -2.34
N GLN A 12 -7.87 -5.51 -1.32
CA GLN A 12 -8.31 -5.80 0.03
C GLN A 12 -8.58 -4.51 0.78
N ALA A 13 -9.62 -4.54 1.61
CA ALA A 13 -9.95 -3.38 2.44
C ALA A 13 -8.89 -3.21 3.53
N ILE A 14 -8.56 -1.95 3.81
CA ILE A 14 -7.65 -1.63 4.91
C ILE A 14 -8.50 -1.55 6.17
N PRO A 15 -8.10 -2.23 7.26
CA PRO A 15 -8.90 -2.21 8.50
C PRO A 15 -9.18 -0.79 8.97
N GLY A 16 -10.46 -0.50 9.20
CA GLY A 16 -10.91 0.80 9.69
C GLY A 16 -11.06 1.87 8.63
N ILE A 17 -10.81 1.56 7.36
CA ILE A 17 -10.91 2.51 6.26
C ILE A 17 -12.05 2.06 5.35
N PRO A 18 -12.93 2.97 4.92
CA PRO A 18 -14.01 2.60 3.98
C PRO A 18 -13.45 1.95 2.72
N VAL A 19 -14.18 0.97 2.19
CA VAL A 19 -13.76 0.21 1.03
C VAL A 19 -13.45 1.11 -0.17
N GLY A 20 -14.32 2.09 -0.43
CA GLY A 20 -14.10 3.02 -1.55
C GLY A 20 -12.83 3.85 -1.39
N THR A 21 -12.54 4.27 -0.17
CA THR A 21 -11.33 5.04 0.12
C THR A 21 -10.10 4.16 -0.04
N SER A 22 -10.16 2.93 0.46
CA SER A 22 -9.07 1.97 0.28
C SER A 22 -8.80 1.74 -1.21
N ALA A 23 -9.85 1.56 -2.00
CA ALA A 23 -9.70 1.33 -3.43
C ALA A 23 -9.04 2.52 -4.12
N ARG A 24 -9.46 3.75 -3.80
CA ARG A 24 -8.86 4.95 -4.40
C ARG A 24 -7.38 5.06 -4.07
N LEU A 25 -7.03 4.78 -2.83
CA LEU A 25 -5.64 4.84 -2.39
C LEU A 25 -4.79 3.81 -3.13
N LEU A 26 -5.26 2.57 -3.21
CA LEU A 26 -4.50 1.51 -3.87
C LEU A 26 -4.42 1.73 -5.38
N GLU A 27 -5.47 2.25 -6.00
CA GLU A 27 -5.43 2.60 -7.42
C GLU A 27 -4.39 3.68 -7.68
N THR A 28 -4.34 4.70 -6.82
CA THR A 28 -3.37 5.78 -6.96
C THR A 28 -1.95 5.23 -6.90
N LEU A 29 -1.67 4.36 -5.94
CA LEU A 29 -0.34 3.76 -5.82
C LEU A 29 -0.03 2.85 -6.99
N GLY A 30 -1.02 2.15 -7.51
CA GLY A 30 -0.86 1.24 -8.64
C GLY A 30 -0.64 1.92 -9.98
N THR A 31 -0.82 3.25 -10.05
CA THR A 31 -0.52 3.98 -11.30
C THR A 31 0.98 3.99 -11.61
N CYS A 32 1.81 3.78 -10.61
CA CYS A 32 3.25 3.69 -10.83
C CYS A 32 3.58 2.27 -11.31
N PRO A 33 4.05 2.10 -12.55
CA PRO A 33 4.27 0.75 -13.08
C PRO A 33 5.37 -0.01 -12.35
N ALA A 34 6.24 0.68 -11.62
CA ALA A 34 7.30 0.03 -10.86
C ALA A 34 6.79 -0.62 -9.57
N VAL A 35 5.56 -0.29 -9.13
CA VAL A 35 4.97 -0.90 -7.93
C VAL A 35 4.44 -2.27 -8.32
N THR A 36 4.96 -3.34 -7.69
CA THR A 36 4.50 -4.70 -7.95
C THR A 36 3.59 -5.21 -6.84
N ALA A 37 3.71 -4.69 -5.63
CA ALA A 37 2.83 -5.07 -4.52
C ALA A 37 2.80 -3.95 -3.49
N ILE A 38 1.72 -3.91 -2.74
CA ILE A 38 1.50 -2.93 -1.67
C ILE A 38 1.14 -3.68 -0.41
N TRP A 39 1.89 -3.44 0.66
CA TRP A 39 1.70 -4.13 1.92
C TRP A 39 1.30 -3.14 3.01
N LEU A 40 0.38 -3.58 3.87
CA LEU A 40 0.04 -2.86 5.09
C LEU A 40 0.88 -3.46 6.23
N PHE A 41 1.50 -2.59 7.03
CA PHE A 41 2.19 -3.03 8.22
C PHE A 41 1.85 -2.05 9.36
N GLY A 42 2.49 -2.21 10.51
CA GLY A 42 2.21 -1.36 11.65
C GLY A 42 0.93 -1.74 12.37
N SER A 43 0.37 -0.78 13.11
CA SER A 43 -0.73 -1.07 14.04
C SER A 43 -1.98 -1.61 13.35
N ARG A 44 -2.33 -1.11 12.16
CA ARG A 44 -3.54 -1.58 11.48
C ARG A 44 -3.40 -3.01 10.99
N ALA A 45 -2.21 -3.40 10.54
CA ALA A 45 -1.97 -4.77 10.11
C ALA A 45 -2.09 -5.75 11.28
N MET A 46 -1.77 -5.29 12.48
CA MET A 46 -1.75 -6.13 13.67
C MET A 46 -3.03 -6.03 14.51
N GLY A 47 -4.02 -5.28 14.02
CA GLY A 47 -5.28 -5.14 14.74
C GLY A 47 -5.18 -4.27 15.98
N ARG A 48 -4.14 -3.45 16.10
CA ARG A 48 -3.90 -2.59 17.27
C ARG A 48 -4.20 -1.13 17.00
N HIS A 49 -4.82 -0.84 15.87
CA HIS A 49 -5.12 0.53 15.48
C HIS A 49 -6.32 1.09 16.22
N HIS A 50 -6.42 2.40 16.24
CA HIS A 50 -7.62 3.13 16.64
C HIS A 50 -7.99 4.07 15.49
N THR A 51 -9.10 4.81 15.67
CA THR A 51 -9.69 5.57 14.56
C THR A 51 -8.72 6.50 13.85
N GLY A 52 -7.85 7.15 14.60
CA GLY A 52 -6.90 8.12 14.02
C GLY A 52 -5.53 7.56 13.69
N SER A 53 -5.35 6.24 13.76
CA SER A 53 -4.04 5.63 13.51
C SER A 53 -3.56 5.87 12.10
N ASP A 54 -2.24 6.08 11.95
CA ASP A 54 -1.61 6.27 10.65
C ASP A 54 -1.73 5.00 9.81
N LEU A 55 -1.61 5.20 8.50
CA LEU A 55 -1.53 4.09 7.55
C LEU A 55 -0.05 3.89 7.20
N ASP A 56 0.49 2.75 7.58
CA ASP A 56 1.87 2.39 7.27
C ASP A 56 1.88 1.43 6.09
N LEU A 57 2.26 1.93 4.93
CA LEU A 57 2.26 1.17 3.69
C LEU A 57 3.68 0.96 3.19
N CYS A 58 3.93 -0.21 2.67
CA CYS A 58 5.22 -0.59 2.13
C CYS A 58 5.04 -0.96 0.67
N LEU A 59 5.84 -0.35 -0.20
CA LEU A 59 5.79 -0.59 -1.62
C LEU A 59 6.89 -1.57 -2.00
N GLU A 60 6.52 -2.57 -2.77
CA GLU A 60 7.45 -3.57 -3.28
C GLU A 60 7.58 -3.42 -4.78
N GLY A 61 8.83 -3.49 -5.28
CA GLY A 61 9.10 -3.43 -6.71
C GLY A 61 10.57 -3.19 -6.94
N PRO A 62 11.23 -4.06 -7.74
CA PRO A 62 12.69 -3.95 -7.93
C PRO A 62 13.12 -2.68 -8.64
N ALA A 63 12.23 -2.05 -9.42
CA ALA A 63 12.56 -0.83 -10.16
C ALA A 63 12.14 0.44 -9.43
N LEU A 64 11.55 0.35 -8.24
CA LEU A 64 11.11 1.52 -7.49
C LEU A 64 12.28 2.36 -7.02
N GLU A 65 12.14 3.68 -7.15
CA GLU A 65 13.14 4.62 -6.71
C GLU A 65 12.52 5.63 -5.74
N HIS A 66 13.38 6.36 -5.03
CA HIS A 66 12.93 7.37 -4.09
C HIS A 66 12.07 8.45 -4.76
N THR A 67 12.39 8.80 -6.00
CA THR A 67 11.58 9.77 -6.75
C THR A 67 10.17 9.27 -7.00
N ASP A 68 10.01 7.97 -7.24
CA ASP A 68 8.68 7.36 -7.37
C ASP A 68 7.91 7.51 -6.07
N ARG A 69 8.56 7.25 -4.94
CA ARG A 69 7.94 7.37 -3.63
C ARG A 69 7.46 8.80 -3.39
N LEU A 70 8.30 9.79 -3.70
CA LEU A 70 7.92 11.19 -3.49
C LEU A 70 6.74 11.59 -4.37
N ARG A 71 6.74 11.14 -5.62
CA ARG A 71 5.63 11.43 -6.54
C ARG A 71 4.33 10.82 -6.03
N LEU A 72 4.40 9.59 -5.53
CA LEU A 72 3.22 8.91 -5.01
C LEU A 72 2.72 9.56 -3.73
N MET A 73 3.62 10.02 -2.87
CA MET A 73 3.21 10.74 -1.66
C MET A 73 2.46 12.02 -2.01
N ALA A 74 2.92 12.75 -3.03
CA ALA A 74 2.22 13.95 -3.48
C ALA A 74 0.83 13.60 -4.02
N ALA A 75 0.72 12.51 -4.77
CA ALA A 75 -0.57 12.09 -5.31
C ALA A 75 -1.55 11.70 -4.18
N ILE A 76 -1.04 11.07 -3.14
CA ILE A 76 -1.88 10.71 -1.98
C ILE A 76 -2.40 11.96 -1.28
N GLU A 77 -1.57 12.99 -1.15
CA GLU A 77 -2.00 14.22 -0.51
C GLU A 77 -3.19 14.85 -1.23
N GLU A 78 -3.26 14.71 -2.54
CA GLU A 78 -4.36 15.23 -3.33
C GLU A 78 -5.67 14.49 -3.08
N LEU A 79 -5.62 13.31 -2.49
CA LEU A 79 -6.83 12.56 -2.14
C LEU A 79 -7.52 13.14 -0.90
N LEU A 80 -6.85 14.01 -0.15
CA LEU A 80 -7.38 14.68 1.04
C LEU A 80 -7.92 13.69 2.07
N LEU A 81 -7.13 12.65 2.33
CA LEU A 81 -7.51 11.63 3.32
C LEU A 81 -7.35 12.19 4.73
N PRO A 82 -8.23 11.80 5.67
CA PRO A 82 -8.11 12.26 7.06
C PRO A 82 -7.02 11.55 7.86
N TRP A 83 -6.34 10.57 7.26
CA TRP A 83 -5.27 9.82 7.92
C TRP A 83 -3.93 10.19 7.34
N GLN A 84 -2.90 10.16 8.18
CA GLN A 84 -1.51 10.25 7.73
C GLN A 84 -1.13 8.95 7.05
N VAL A 85 -0.56 9.04 5.85
CA VAL A 85 -0.10 7.86 5.11
C VAL A 85 1.41 7.92 5.00
N ASP A 86 2.08 6.90 5.51
CA ASP A 86 3.52 6.76 5.40
C ASP A 86 3.84 5.70 4.37
N LEU A 87 4.68 6.05 3.40
CA LEU A 87 5.12 5.13 2.37
C LEU A 87 6.58 4.76 2.58
N ALA A 88 6.89 3.47 2.58
CA ALA A 88 8.25 2.98 2.64
C ALA A 88 8.52 2.11 1.43
N LEU A 89 9.77 2.08 0.98
CA LEU A 89 10.19 1.11 -0.04
C LEU A 89 10.69 -0.12 0.70
N LYS A 90 10.11 -1.27 0.43
CA LYS A 90 10.38 -2.48 1.21
C LYS A 90 11.88 -2.80 1.22
N ARG A 91 12.56 -2.66 0.08
CA ARG A 91 13.98 -3.02 -0.02
C ARG A 91 14.88 -2.09 0.79
N GLU A 92 14.39 -0.91 1.18
CA GLU A 92 15.18 0.05 1.96
C GLU A 92 14.99 -0.11 3.45
N LEU A 93 14.06 -0.98 3.86
CA LEU A 93 13.83 -1.24 5.27
C LEU A 93 14.91 -2.17 5.81
N PRO A 94 15.21 -2.08 7.12
CA PRO A 94 16.14 -3.03 7.73
C PRO A 94 15.67 -4.47 7.54
N PRO A 95 16.59 -5.43 7.42
CA PRO A 95 16.20 -6.83 7.19
C PRO A 95 15.21 -7.38 8.21
N ASP A 96 15.35 -7.00 9.48
CA ASP A 96 14.43 -7.46 10.53
C ASP A 96 13.01 -6.98 10.26
N LEU A 97 12.86 -5.74 9.81
CA LEU A 97 11.55 -5.18 9.52
C LEU A 97 10.96 -5.81 8.26
N GLN A 98 11.80 -6.05 7.24
CA GLN A 98 11.33 -6.76 6.05
C GLN A 98 10.80 -8.14 6.42
N ALA A 99 11.51 -8.86 7.27
CA ALA A 99 11.07 -10.18 7.73
C ALA A 99 9.77 -10.09 8.53
N HIS A 100 9.64 -9.05 9.35
CA HIS A 100 8.41 -8.82 10.11
C HIS A 100 7.23 -8.61 9.18
N ILE A 101 7.40 -7.80 8.14
CA ILE A 101 6.34 -7.55 7.17
C ILE A 101 5.97 -8.84 6.43
N ASP A 102 6.97 -9.66 6.09
CA ASP A 102 6.70 -10.93 5.42
C ASP A 102 5.86 -11.87 6.29
N ARG A 103 6.03 -11.80 7.62
CA ARG A 103 5.28 -12.68 8.54
C ARG A 103 3.90 -12.14 8.89
N VAL A 104 3.79 -10.85 9.17
CA VAL A 104 2.54 -10.29 9.75
C VAL A 104 1.93 -9.18 8.92
N GLY A 105 2.59 -8.70 7.88
CA GLY A 105 2.02 -7.69 7.01
C GLY A 105 0.88 -8.26 6.18
N GLN A 106 0.03 -7.38 5.69
CA GLN A 106 -1.09 -7.77 4.84
C GLN A 106 -0.83 -7.26 3.44
N CYS A 107 -0.82 -8.16 2.46
CA CYS A 107 -0.68 -7.76 1.07
C CYS A 107 -2.03 -7.25 0.59
N LEU A 108 -2.11 -5.94 0.37
CA LEU A 108 -3.35 -5.28 -0.01
C LEU A 108 -3.58 -5.32 -1.52
N TRP A 109 -2.52 -5.39 -2.28
CA TRP A 109 -2.60 -5.30 -3.73
C TRP A 109 -1.34 -5.89 -4.34
N ARG A 110 -1.53 -6.61 -5.44
CA ARG A 110 -0.40 -7.17 -6.19
C ARG A 110 -0.72 -7.04 -7.67
N ARG A 111 0.28 -6.63 -8.45
CA ARG A 111 0.08 -6.46 -9.88
C ARG A 111 -0.03 -7.82 -10.54
N GLY A 112 -1.07 -7.99 -11.34
CA GLY A 112 -1.22 -9.18 -12.15
C GLY A 112 -0.32 -9.11 -13.38
N ASP A 113 -0.08 -10.24 -13.97
CA ASP A 113 0.74 -10.32 -15.19
C ASP A 113 -0.07 -10.02 -16.44
#